data_a34fa50b8dcd7391dc619267ebafc506
#
_entry.id   a34fa50b8dcd7391dc619267ebafc506
#
_cell.length_a   1.000
_cell.length_b   1.000
_cell.length_c   1.000
_cell.angle_alpha   90.00
_cell.angle_beta   90.00
_cell.angle_gamma   90.00
#
_symmetry.space_group_name_H-M   'P 1'
#
loop_
_entity.id
_entity.type
_entity.pdbx_description
1 polymer ?
#
loop_
_entity_poly.entity_id
_entity_poly.type
_entity_poly.pdbx_seq_one_letter_code
_entity_poly.pdbx_strand_id
1 'polypeptide(L)'
;MEQILKRAKILNILLIVLIIVVFIGTHVSNIMAYESAAAQDFQVILFQGYRVVSLVLLVLIIMIFIKMRKNKLEGGEFLLASGIVNFIFSLIGMFLGIVIILLCIFSLKKLREQREEIEIANESREEKI
;
A
#
# COMPACT_ATOMS: atom_id res chain seq x y z
N MET A 1 -1.87 -17.11 11.03
CA MET A 1 -1.19 -16.84 9.75
C MET A 1 -2.09 -16.23 8.69
N GLU A 2 -3.27 -16.77 8.44
CA GLU A 2 -4.20 -16.25 7.44
C GLU A 2 -4.62 -14.79 7.70
N GLN A 3 -4.84 -14.43 8.96
CA GLN A 3 -5.21 -13.06 9.33
C GLN A 3 -4.12 -12.05 9.00
N ILE A 4 -2.85 -12.43 9.19
CA ILE A 4 -1.71 -11.56 8.88
C ILE A 4 -1.62 -11.32 7.38
N LEU A 5 -1.76 -12.37 6.58
CA LEU A 5 -1.76 -12.26 5.12
C LEU A 5 -2.93 -11.43 4.61
N LYS A 6 -4.11 -11.59 5.22
CA LYS A 6 -5.30 -10.82 4.89
C LYS A 6 -5.10 -9.33 5.17
N ARG A 7 -4.53 -8.98 6.33
CA ARG A 7 -4.24 -7.59 6.70
C ARG A 7 -3.21 -6.98 5.76
N ALA A 8 -2.15 -7.73 5.42
CA ALA A 8 -1.15 -7.27 4.47
C ALA A 8 -1.76 -7.01 3.08
N LYS A 9 -2.66 -7.88 2.64
CA LYS A 9 -3.40 -7.70 1.38
C LYS A 9 -4.24 -6.42 1.41
N ILE A 10 -4.94 -6.18 2.52
CA ILE A 10 -5.76 -4.96 2.69
C ILE A 10 -4.88 -3.71 2.62
N LEU A 11 -3.72 -3.72 3.28
CA LEU A 11 -2.79 -2.58 3.23
C LEU A 11 -2.26 -2.32 1.82
N ASN A 12 -1.95 -3.36 1.06
CA ASN A 12 -1.55 -3.22 -0.35
C ASN A 12 -2.66 -2.57 -1.18
N ILE A 13 -3.90 -3.01 -1.00
CA ILE A 13 -5.07 -2.46 -1.70
C ILE A 13 -5.27 -1.00 -1.31
N LEU A 14 -5.16 -0.67 -0.02
CA LEU A 14 -5.29 0.71 0.47
C LEU A 14 -4.23 1.63 -0.13
N LEU A 15 -2.97 1.16 -0.26
CA LEU A 15 -1.92 1.93 -0.92
C LEU A 15 -2.24 2.20 -2.39
N ILE A 16 -2.69 1.19 -3.12
CA ILE A 16 -3.05 1.33 -4.53
C ILE A 16 -4.20 2.34 -4.68
N VAL A 17 -5.23 2.21 -3.85
CA VAL A 17 -6.37 3.14 -3.86
C VAL A 17 -5.92 4.56 -3.54
N LEU A 18 -5.07 4.73 -2.52
CA LEU A 18 -4.53 6.04 -2.16
C LEU A 18 -3.79 6.70 -3.33
N ILE A 19 -2.94 5.95 -4.01
CA ILE A 19 -2.18 6.45 -5.15
C ILE A 19 -3.10 6.87 -6.30
N ILE A 20 -4.11 6.06 -6.59
CA ILE A 20 -5.09 6.36 -7.63
C ILE A 20 -5.86 7.64 -7.27
N VAL A 21 -6.33 7.75 -6.02
CA VAL A 21 -7.06 8.92 -5.54
C VAL A 21 -6.20 10.19 -5.61
N VAL A 22 -4.95 10.12 -5.17
CA VAL A 22 -4.03 11.26 -5.21
C VAL A 22 -3.70 11.63 -6.65
N PHE A 23 -3.51 10.67 -7.54
CA PHE A 23 -3.25 10.92 -8.96
C PHE A 23 -4.43 11.65 -9.61
N ILE A 24 -5.64 11.15 -9.41
CA ILE A 24 -6.86 11.77 -9.95
C ILE A 24 -7.05 13.15 -9.33
N GLY A 25 -6.92 13.30 -8.02
CA GLY A 25 -7.06 14.56 -7.32
C GLY A 25 -6.06 15.62 -7.77
N THR A 26 -4.80 15.23 -7.98
CA THR A 26 -3.74 16.11 -8.47
C THR A 26 -4.06 16.59 -9.90
N HIS A 27 -4.48 15.66 -10.75
CA HIS A 27 -4.81 15.98 -12.13
C HIS A 27 -6.01 16.91 -12.23
N VAL A 28 -7.07 16.63 -11.47
CA VAL A 28 -8.26 17.49 -11.40
C VAL A 28 -7.90 18.87 -10.85
N SER A 29 -7.09 18.94 -9.78
CA SER A 29 -6.71 20.23 -9.20
C SER A 29 -5.83 21.06 -10.14
N ASN A 30 -4.98 20.43 -10.94
CA ASN A 30 -4.19 21.13 -11.95
C ASN A 30 -5.08 21.75 -13.04
N ILE A 31 -6.12 21.03 -13.47
CA ILE A 31 -7.08 21.56 -14.45
C ILE A 31 -7.86 22.73 -13.85
N MET A 32 -8.31 22.61 -12.59
CA MET A 32 -9.09 23.64 -11.92
C MET A 32 -8.25 24.84 -11.47
N ALA A 33 -6.95 24.66 -11.23
CA ALA A 33 -6.05 25.73 -10.79
C ALA A 33 -5.91 26.88 -11.80
N TYR A 34 -6.20 26.61 -13.07
CA TYR A 34 -6.24 27.64 -14.09
C TYR A 34 -7.49 28.52 -14.00
N GLU A 35 -8.52 28.10 -13.24
CA GLU A 35 -9.81 28.79 -13.21
C GLU A 35 -10.10 29.50 -11.89
N SER A 36 -9.54 29.07 -10.73
CA SER A 36 -9.83 29.72 -9.45
C SER A 36 -8.74 29.55 -8.39
N ALA A 37 -8.61 30.53 -7.48
CA ALA A 37 -7.71 30.50 -6.33
C ALA A 37 -8.13 29.41 -5.31
N ALA A 38 -9.40 29.03 -5.25
CA ALA A 38 -9.90 27.97 -4.37
C ALA A 38 -9.32 26.60 -4.72
N ALA A 39 -8.98 26.35 -5.99
CA ALA A 39 -8.37 25.12 -6.42
C ALA A 39 -6.95 24.94 -5.90
N GLN A 40 -6.21 26.03 -5.69
CA GLN A 40 -4.87 25.98 -5.09
C GLN A 40 -4.93 25.56 -3.63
N ASP A 41 -5.92 26.05 -2.86
CA ASP A 41 -6.15 25.65 -1.48
C ASP A 41 -6.51 24.16 -1.39
N PHE A 42 -7.32 23.66 -2.32
CA PHE A 42 -7.66 22.25 -2.41
C PHE A 42 -6.42 21.39 -2.66
N GLN A 43 -5.52 21.82 -3.53
CA GLN A 43 -4.28 21.12 -3.83
C GLN A 43 -3.38 21.01 -2.59
N VAL A 44 -3.24 22.09 -1.81
CA VAL A 44 -2.47 22.09 -0.56
C VAL A 44 -3.08 21.11 0.45
N ILE A 45 -4.40 21.13 0.62
CA ILE A 45 -5.11 20.21 1.53
C ILE A 45 -4.92 18.76 1.08
N LEU A 46 -5.01 18.50 -0.21
CA LEU A 46 -4.80 17.16 -0.77
C LEU A 46 -3.40 16.62 -0.46
N PHE A 47 -2.35 17.42 -0.66
CA PHE A 47 -0.98 17.00 -0.37
C PHE A 47 -0.74 16.79 1.12
N GLN A 48 -1.28 17.66 1.98
CA GLN A 48 -1.16 17.49 3.43
C GLN A 48 -1.87 16.23 3.90
N GLY A 49 -3.09 15.99 3.40
CA GLY A 49 -3.84 14.77 3.69
C GLY A 49 -3.09 13.52 3.22
N TYR A 50 -2.48 13.59 2.03
CA TYR A 50 -1.67 12.51 1.49
C TYR A 50 -0.49 12.16 2.39
N ARG A 51 0.21 13.17 2.91
CA ARG A 51 1.33 12.97 3.84
C ARG A 51 0.89 12.29 5.14
N VAL A 52 -0.20 12.76 5.72
CA VAL A 52 -0.74 12.19 6.98
C VAL A 52 -1.17 10.74 6.77
N VAL A 53 -1.94 10.46 5.72
CA VAL A 53 -2.40 9.11 5.40
C VAL A 53 -1.21 8.20 5.09
N SER A 54 -0.20 8.69 4.37
CA SER A 54 1.02 7.94 4.07
C SER A 54 1.77 7.56 5.34
N LEU A 55 1.87 8.47 6.31
CA LEU A 55 2.51 8.20 7.60
C LEU A 55 1.76 7.11 8.37
N VAL A 56 0.43 7.22 8.45
CA VAL A 56 -0.42 6.22 9.13
C VAL A 56 -0.26 4.84 8.46
N LEU A 57 -0.32 4.81 7.14
CA LEU A 57 -0.15 3.55 6.40
C LEU A 57 1.24 2.95 6.61
N LEU A 58 2.29 3.79 6.63
CA LEU A 58 3.65 3.31 6.89
C LEU A 58 3.77 2.67 8.26
N VAL A 59 3.19 3.27 9.30
CA VAL A 59 3.18 2.70 10.65
C VAL A 59 2.48 1.34 10.66
N LEU A 60 1.31 1.25 10.04
CA LEU A 60 0.56 0.00 9.94
C LEU A 60 1.35 -1.07 9.16
N ILE A 61 2.02 -0.67 8.09
CA ILE A 61 2.85 -1.56 7.28
C ILE A 61 4.04 -2.09 8.09
N ILE A 62 4.70 -1.24 8.86
CA ILE A 62 5.81 -1.65 9.73
C ILE A 62 5.32 -2.68 10.77
N MET A 63 4.17 -2.46 11.38
CA MET A 63 3.59 -3.39 12.35
C MET A 63 3.31 -4.76 11.71
N ILE A 64 2.72 -4.76 10.53
CA ILE A 64 2.44 -6.01 9.79
C ILE A 64 3.73 -6.68 9.34
N PHE A 65 4.72 -5.91 8.88
CA PHE A 65 6.02 -6.43 8.49
C PHE A 65 6.71 -7.18 9.63
N ILE A 66 6.68 -6.62 10.83
CA ILE A 66 7.27 -7.25 12.02
C ILE A 66 6.55 -8.58 12.30
N LYS A 67 5.22 -8.61 12.23
CA LYS A 67 4.44 -9.83 12.43
C LYS A 67 4.73 -10.88 11.36
N MET A 68 4.83 -10.49 10.10
CA MET A 68 5.18 -11.38 8.99
C MET A 68 6.57 -11.99 9.18
N ARG A 69 7.53 -11.17 9.59
CA ARG A 69 8.90 -11.63 9.83
C ARG A 69 8.99 -12.65 10.97
N LYS A 70 8.23 -12.43 12.05
CA LYS A 70 8.16 -13.36 13.17
C LYS A 70 7.58 -14.71 12.76
N ASN A 71 6.63 -14.71 11.82
CA ASN A 71 5.97 -15.91 11.32
C ASN A 71 6.65 -16.49 10.06
N LYS A 72 7.80 -15.96 9.67
CA LYS A 72 8.56 -16.37 8.47
C LYS A 72 7.76 -16.28 7.18
N LEU A 73 6.89 -15.28 7.07
CA LEU A 73 6.10 -15.05 5.87
C LEU A 73 6.88 -14.13 4.91
N GLU A 74 6.76 -14.40 3.61
CA GLU A 74 7.39 -13.63 2.55
C GLU A 74 6.43 -12.57 1.99
N GLY A 75 6.97 -11.59 1.28
CA GLY A 75 6.20 -10.53 0.63
C GLY A 75 6.07 -9.25 1.44
N GLY A 76 6.37 -9.30 2.74
CA GLY A 76 6.36 -8.12 3.60
C GLY A 76 7.43 -7.09 3.21
N GLU A 77 8.54 -7.54 2.63
CA GLU A 77 9.61 -6.67 2.18
C GLU A 77 9.16 -5.75 1.05
N PHE A 78 8.40 -6.27 0.09
CA PHE A 78 7.83 -5.47 -0.99
C PHE A 78 6.81 -4.46 -0.48
N LEU A 79 5.98 -4.88 0.48
CA LEU A 79 5.00 -4.00 1.12
C LEU A 79 5.70 -2.87 1.89
N LEU A 80 6.74 -3.21 2.67
CA LEU A 80 7.53 -2.23 3.41
C LEU A 80 8.22 -1.25 2.46
N ALA A 81 8.82 -1.75 1.37
CA ALA A 81 9.45 -0.91 0.35
C ALA A 81 8.44 0.04 -0.27
N SER A 82 7.25 -0.43 -0.62
CA SER A 82 6.21 0.43 -1.20
C SER A 82 5.76 1.51 -0.24
N GLY A 83 5.60 1.18 1.05
CA GLY A 83 5.22 2.15 2.07
C GLY A 83 6.28 3.23 2.29
N ILE A 84 7.56 2.84 2.36
CA ILE A 84 8.68 3.77 2.53
C ILE A 84 8.80 4.70 1.31
N VAL A 85 8.77 4.14 0.11
CA VAL A 85 8.86 4.91 -1.13
C VAL A 85 7.69 5.89 -1.25
N ASN A 86 6.47 5.44 -0.93
CA ASN A 86 5.30 6.29 -0.92
C ASN A 86 5.44 7.46 0.06
N PHE A 87 5.94 7.19 1.27
CA PHE A 87 6.14 8.22 2.28
C PHE A 87 7.19 9.24 1.85
N ILE A 88 8.33 8.78 1.30
CA ILE A 88 9.39 9.66 0.80
C ILE A 88 8.85 10.56 -0.32
N PHE A 89 8.11 9.99 -1.26
CA PHE A 89 7.51 10.77 -2.35
C PHE A 89 6.50 11.79 -1.84
N SER A 90 5.75 11.48 -0.79
CA SER A 90 4.81 12.42 -0.18
C SER A 90 5.53 13.62 0.44
N LEU A 91 6.72 13.42 1.01
CA LEU A 91 7.53 14.49 1.60
C LEU A 91 8.18 15.37 0.55
N ILE A 92 8.71 14.78 -0.51
CA ILE A 92 9.43 15.50 -1.58
C ILE A 92 8.46 16.21 -2.53
N GLY A 93 7.20 15.75 -2.58
CA GLY A 93 6.22 16.24 -3.52
C GLY A 93 6.35 15.66 -4.92
N MET A 94 7.23 14.66 -5.11
CA MET A 94 7.31 13.89 -6.34
C MET A 94 6.31 12.72 -6.29
N PHE A 95 5.75 12.40 -7.45
CA PHE A 95 4.74 11.34 -7.55
C PHE A 95 5.13 10.33 -8.62
N LEU A 96 5.69 9.21 -8.18
CA LEU A 96 6.01 8.07 -9.05
C LEU A 96 5.11 6.89 -8.65
N GLY A 97 3.80 7.08 -8.79
CA GLY A 97 2.79 6.10 -8.40
C GLY A 97 2.93 4.76 -9.08
N ILE A 98 3.46 4.73 -10.30
CA ILE A 98 3.66 3.50 -11.07
C ILE A 98 4.61 2.55 -10.32
N VAL A 99 5.71 3.06 -9.77
CA VAL A 99 6.68 2.25 -9.03
C VAL A 99 6.02 1.62 -7.80
N ILE A 100 5.23 2.41 -7.07
CA ILE A 100 4.55 1.95 -5.86
C ILE A 100 3.50 0.88 -6.21
N ILE A 101 2.74 1.09 -7.28
CA ILE A 101 1.75 0.12 -7.76
C ILE A 101 2.42 -1.19 -8.15
N LEU A 102 3.55 -1.15 -8.84
CA LEU A 102 4.31 -2.35 -9.21
C LEU A 102 4.80 -3.10 -7.96
N LEU A 103 5.34 -2.39 -6.99
CA LEU A 103 5.77 -3.00 -5.72
C LEU A 103 4.60 -3.65 -4.99
N CYS A 104 3.44 -3.00 -4.96
CA CYS A 104 2.23 -3.56 -4.37
C CYS A 104 1.76 -4.81 -5.10
N ILE A 105 1.82 -4.82 -6.43
CA ILE A 105 1.45 -5.99 -7.23
C ILE A 105 2.38 -7.16 -6.93
N PHE A 106 3.69 -6.94 -6.84
CA PHE A 106 4.64 -7.99 -6.47
C PHE A 106 4.38 -8.52 -5.05
N SER A 107 4.08 -7.62 -4.10
CA SER A 107 3.71 -8.02 -2.75
C SER A 107 2.45 -8.88 -2.72
N LEU A 108 1.41 -8.47 -3.45
CA LEU A 108 0.16 -9.22 -3.55
C LEU A 108 0.37 -10.60 -4.17
N LYS A 109 1.22 -10.68 -5.19
CA LYS A 109 1.54 -11.96 -5.82
C LYS A 109 2.22 -12.92 -4.82
N LYS A 110 3.19 -12.43 -4.06
CA LYS A 110 3.87 -13.22 -3.03
C LYS A 110 2.92 -13.67 -1.93
N LEU A 111 2.05 -12.79 -1.47
CA LEU A 111 1.06 -13.10 -0.46
C LEU A 111 0.07 -14.17 -0.95
N ARG A 112 -0.34 -14.08 -2.20
CA ARG A 112 -1.24 -15.06 -2.81
C ARG A 112 -0.59 -16.43 -2.90
N GLU A 113 0.66 -16.51 -3.33
CA GLU A 113 1.41 -17.77 -3.42
C GLU A 113 1.51 -18.46 -2.05
N GLN A 114 1.82 -17.70 -1.01
CA GLN A 114 1.91 -18.25 0.34
C GLN A 114 0.56 -18.73 0.87
N ARG A 115 -0.50 -18.01 0.57
CA ARG A 115 -1.85 -18.40 0.96
C ARG A 115 -2.24 -19.74 0.34
N GLU A 116 -1.93 -19.94 -0.95
CA GLU A 116 -2.17 -21.20 -1.66
C GLU A 116 -1.38 -22.32 -1.04
N GLU A 117 -0.10 -22.10 -0.69
CA GLU A 117 0.73 -23.11 -0.01
C GLU A 117 0.16 -23.51 1.34
N ILE A 118 -0.32 -22.57 2.13
CA ILE A 118 -0.94 -22.83 3.44
C ILE A 118 -2.22 -23.64 3.27
N GLU A 119 -3.05 -23.33 2.30
CA GLU A 119 -4.28 -24.07 2.01
C GLU A 119 -3.98 -25.51 1.59
N ILE A 120 -2.99 -25.72 0.74
CA ILE A 120 -2.55 -27.06 0.31
C ILE A 120 -2.03 -27.87 1.50
N ALA A 121 -1.22 -27.24 2.37
CA ALA A 121 -0.70 -27.89 3.57
C ALA A 121 -1.81 -28.29 4.55
N ASN A 122 -2.83 -27.45 4.71
CA ASN A 122 -3.98 -27.73 5.55
C ASN A 122 -4.84 -28.88 4.98
N GLU A 123 -5.06 -28.91 3.68
CA GLU A 123 -5.77 -30.00 3.01
C GLU A 123 -5.03 -31.32 3.17
N SER A 124 -3.70 -31.33 3.03
CA SER A 124 -2.88 -32.52 3.24
C SER A 124 -2.99 -33.05 4.67
N ARG A 125 -3.09 -32.17 5.65
CA ARG A 125 -3.29 -32.58 7.05
C ARG A 125 -4.65 -33.19 7.29
N GLU A 126 -5.69 -32.63 6.69
CA GLU A 126 -7.05 -33.17 6.79
C GLU A 126 -7.16 -34.55 6.15
N GLU A 127 -6.51 -34.79 5.02
CA GLU A 127 -6.48 -36.10 4.37
C GLU A 127 -5.77 -37.17 5.18
N LYS A 128 -4.80 -36.80 6.04
CA LYS A 128 -4.07 -37.76 6.89
C LYS A 128 -4.82 -38.14 8.16
N ILE A 129 -5.88 -37.44 8.50
CA ILE A 129 -6.72 -37.69 9.66
C ILE A 129 -7.86 -38.64 9.27
#